data_5e545ea6a7e54eb01fafccddb8924d6c
#
_entry.id   5e545ea6a7e54eb01fafccddb8924d6c
#
_cell.length_a   1.000
_cell.length_b   1.000
_cell.length_c   1.000
_cell.angle_alpha   90.00
_cell.angle_beta   90.00
_cell.angle_gamma   90.00
#
_symmetry.space_group_name_H-M   'P 1'
#
loop_
_entity.id
_entity.type
_entity.pdbx_description
1 polymer ?
#
loop_
_entity_poly.entity_id
_entity_poly.type
_entity_poly.pdbx_seq_one_letter_code
_entity_poly.pdbx_strand_id
1 'polypeptide(L)'
;EPIPVTDITLNLSSATMERGESLQLVATVKPANADDTSVRWSTSAPAIASVNSTGLVQALSPGNATITATTNEGDLSATCEVTVNEIPTSIEEVSEERIVYPRVVKDRFYLNLPAPQTVYLIDAKGRIVQSFQAQAGENTISMSGYQAGIYWVRLSGQAVSIVKE
;
A
#
# COMPACT_ATOMS: atom_id res chain seq x y z
N GLU A 1 -39.61 -8.16 -29.66
CA GLU A 1 -39.74 -8.88 -28.39
C GLU A 1 -38.63 -8.39 -27.47
N PRO A 2 -38.91 -8.00 -26.22
CA PRO A 2 -37.89 -7.49 -25.33
C PRO A 2 -36.80 -8.54 -25.07
N ILE A 3 -35.55 -8.09 -25.06
CA ILE A 3 -34.37 -8.92 -24.82
C ILE A 3 -33.93 -8.74 -23.36
N PRO A 4 -34.27 -9.68 -22.47
CA PRO A 4 -33.99 -9.54 -21.05
C PRO A 4 -32.53 -9.79 -20.73
N VAL A 5 -32.05 -9.25 -19.59
CA VAL A 5 -30.75 -9.57 -19.01
C VAL A 5 -30.72 -11.01 -18.50
N THR A 6 -29.66 -11.75 -18.84
CA THR A 6 -29.49 -13.15 -18.44
C THR A 6 -28.31 -13.39 -17.52
N ASP A 7 -27.33 -12.47 -17.47
CA ASP A 7 -26.13 -12.62 -16.64
C ASP A 7 -25.46 -11.25 -16.37
N ILE A 8 -24.73 -11.15 -15.25
CA ILE A 8 -23.86 -10.03 -14.93
C ILE A 8 -22.55 -10.55 -14.35
N THR A 9 -21.44 -9.97 -14.77
CA THR A 9 -20.11 -10.30 -14.27
C THR A 9 -19.32 -9.02 -13.97
N LEU A 10 -18.36 -9.09 -13.02
CA LEU A 10 -17.41 -8.03 -12.76
C LEU A 10 -16.03 -8.39 -13.33
N ASN A 11 -15.25 -7.37 -13.67
CA ASN A 11 -13.85 -7.55 -14.09
C ASN A 11 -12.95 -8.11 -13.00
N LEU A 12 -13.33 -7.97 -11.73
CA LEU A 12 -12.61 -8.48 -10.55
C LEU A 12 -13.61 -9.10 -9.55
N SER A 13 -13.26 -10.23 -8.97
CA SER A 13 -14.00 -10.88 -7.87
C SER A 13 -13.47 -10.50 -6.48
N SER A 14 -12.21 -10.06 -6.42
CA SER A 14 -11.57 -9.54 -5.20
C SER A 14 -10.51 -8.52 -5.55
N ALA A 15 -10.24 -7.59 -4.63
CA ALA A 15 -9.19 -6.59 -4.73
C ALA A 15 -8.64 -6.23 -3.35
N THR A 16 -7.35 -5.93 -3.29
CA THR A 16 -6.71 -5.35 -2.11
C THR A 16 -6.29 -3.94 -2.47
N MET A 17 -6.62 -2.98 -1.61
CA MET A 17 -6.35 -1.56 -1.79
C MET A 17 -5.73 -1.00 -0.52
N GLU A 18 -4.94 0.05 -0.64
CA GLU A 18 -4.51 0.84 0.49
C GLU A 18 -5.49 2.00 0.74
N ARG A 19 -5.58 2.47 1.96
CA ARG A 19 -6.41 3.62 2.30
C ARG A 19 -6.08 4.82 1.42
N GLY A 20 -7.10 5.42 0.80
CA GLY A 20 -6.97 6.55 -0.11
C GLY A 20 -6.84 6.17 -1.59
N GLU A 21 -6.67 4.90 -1.90
CA GLU A 21 -6.67 4.44 -3.30
C GLU A 21 -8.06 4.38 -3.90
N SER A 22 -8.10 4.37 -5.24
CA SER A 22 -9.32 4.23 -6.02
C SER A 22 -9.18 3.10 -7.02
N LEU A 23 -10.23 2.31 -7.22
CA LEU A 23 -10.28 1.17 -8.12
C LEU A 23 -11.53 1.25 -9.01
N GLN A 24 -11.35 1.11 -10.32
CA GLN A 24 -12.47 1.04 -11.24
C GLN A 24 -12.94 -0.42 -11.39
N LEU A 25 -14.16 -0.71 -10.94
CA LEU A 25 -14.88 -1.93 -11.27
C LEU A 25 -15.71 -1.71 -12.53
N VAL A 26 -15.76 -2.74 -13.36
CA VAL A 26 -16.55 -2.75 -14.59
C VAL A 26 -17.52 -3.93 -14.56
N ALA A 27 -18.80 -3.63 -14.64
CA ALA A 27 -19.86 -4.64 -14.77
C ALA A 27 -20.09 -4.92 -16.27
N THR A 28 -20.19 -6.20 -16.61
CA THR A 28 -20.54 -6.66 -17.94
C THR A 28 -21.84 -7.41 -17.87
N VAL A 29 -22.86 -6.89 -18.53
CA VAL A 29 -24.21 -7.47 -18.60
C VAL A 29 -24.36 -8.26 -19.88
N LYS A 30 -25.06 -9.38 -19.83
CA LYS A 30 -25.33 -10.24 -20.98
C LYS A 30 -26.84 -10.46 -21.12
N PRO A 31 -27.31 -10.59 -22.39
CA PRO A 31 -26.56 -10.33 -23.61
C PRO A 31 -26.30 -8.83 -23.78
N ALA A 32 -25.27 -8.47 -24.55
CA ALA A 32 -24.86 -7.06 -24.74
C ALA A 32 -25.90 -6.19 -25.45
N ASN A 33 -26.90 -6.81 -26.06
CA ASN A 33 -28.04 -6.17 -26.72
C ASN A 33 -29.35 -6.30 -25.90
N ALA A 34 -29.25 -6.56 -24.59
CA ALA A 34 -30.40 -6.46 -23.69
C ALA A 34 -30.97 -5.03 -23.69
N ASP A 35 -32.29 -4.92 -23.49
CA ASP A 35 -32.98 -3.64 -23.57
C ASP A 35 -32.57 -2.66 -22.46
N ASP A 36 -32.26 -3.18 -21.26
CA ASP A 36 -31.70 -2.40 -20.15
C ASP A 36 -30.44 -3.07 -19.60
N THR A 37 -29.27 -2.52 -19.93
CA THR A 37 -27.96 -2.96 -19.40
C THR A 37 -27.48 -2.13 -18.21
N SER A 38 -28.34 -1.27 -17.69
CA SER A 38 -27.96 -0.41 -16.55
C SER A 38 -27.82 -1.19 -15.26
N VAL A 39 -26.85 -0.76 -14.43
CA VAL A 39 -26.53 -1.38 -13.15
C VAL A 39 -26.52 -0.33 -12.03
N ARG A 40 -26.95 -0.77 -10.84
CA ARG A 40 -26.80 -0.02 -9.61
C ARG A 40 -25.69 -0.64 -8.76
N TRP A 41 -24.90 0.22 -8.13
CA TRP A 41 -23.80 -0.18 -7.29
C TRP A 41 -24.13 0.02 -5.82
N SER A 42 -23.68 -0.88 -4.98
CA SER A 42 -23.80 -0.79 -3.52
C SER A 42 -22.59 -1.36 -2.82
N THR A 43 -22.41 -1.01 -1.56
CA THR A 43 -21.34 -1.51 -0.70
C THR A 43 -21.92 -1.99 0.63
N SER A 44 -21.37 -3.07 1.17
CA SER A 44 -21.75 -3.60 2.49
C SER A 44 -21.22 -2.73 3.64
N ALA A 45 -20.14 -1.96 3.40
CA ALA A 45 -19.46 -1.17 4.42
C ALA A 45 -18.99 0.18 3.84
N PRO A 46 -19.89 1.18 3.70
CA PRO A 46 -19.59 2.46 3.08
C PRO A 46 -18.54 3.30 3.84
N ALA A 47 -18.29 2.99 5.11
CA ALA A 47 -17.22 3.60 5.90
C ALA A 47 -15.83 3.02 5.58
N ILE A 48 -15.75 1.82 5.02
CA ILE A 48 -14.50 1.15 4.64
C ILE A 48 -14.19 1.43 3.17
N ALA A 49 -15.15 1.14 2.29
CA ALA A 49 -15.01 1.42 0.87
C ALA A 49 -16.35 1.94 0.32
N SER A 50 -16.33 3.09 -0.33
CA SER A 50 -17.47 3.66 -1.04
C SER A 50 -17.41 3.28 -2.51
N VAL A 51 -18.57 3.25 -3.18
CA VAL A 51 -18.65 3.06 -4.63
C VAL A 51 -19.63 4.08 -5.21
N ASN A 52 -19.32 4.65 -6.37
CA ASN A 52 -20.20 5.57 -7.07
C ASN A 52 -21.01 4.86 -8.16
N SER A 53 -21.89 5.60 -8.84
CA SER A 53 -22.76 5.09 -9.90
C SER A 53 -22.01 4.58 -11.16
N THR A 54 -20.74 4.90 -11.30
CA THR A 54 -19.89 4.43 -12.42
C THR A 54 -19.03 3.23 -12.07
N GLY A 55 -19.14 2.69 -10.84
CA GLY A 55 -18.34 1.57 -10.35
C GLY A 55 -16.93 1.96 -9.87
N LEU A 56 -16.67 3.26 -9.65
CA LEU A 56 -15.43 3.69 -9.03
C LEU A 56 -15.50 3.49 -7.52
N VAL A 57 -14.68 2.60 -7.02
CA VAL A 57 -14.51 2.29 -5.60
C VAL A 57 -13.43 3.17 -5.00
N GLN A 58 -13.67 3.71 -3.81
CA GLN A 58 -12.69 4.50 -3.05
C GLN A 58 -12.48 3.88 -1.67
N ALA A 59 -11.23 3.58 -1.33
CA ALA A 59 -10.82 3.05 -0.05
C ALA A 59 -10.75 4.16 1.02
N LEU A 60 -11.57 4.07 2.07
CA LEU A 60 -11.71 5.13 3.09
C LEU A 60 -11.07 4.76 4.43
N SER A 61 -11.25 3.52 4.87
CA SER A 61 -10.73 3.03 6.16
C SER A 61 -10.36 1.56 6.05
N PRO A 62 -9.43 1.07 6.88
CA PRO A 62 -9.05 -0.34 6.89
C PRO A 62 -10.22 -1.26 7.22
N GLY A 63 -10.23 -2.42 6.59
CA GLY A 63 -11.26 -3.44 6.79
C GLY A 63 -11.70 -4.11 5.49
N ASN A 64 -12.79 -4.86 5.54
CA ASN A 64 -13.35 -5.56 4.39
C ASN A 64 -14.70 -4.97 4.01
N ALA A 65 -14.94 -4.83 2.72
CA ALA A 65 -16.23 -4.43 2.15
C ALA A 65 -16.55 -5.28 0.93
N THR A 66 -17.81 -5.61 0.75
CA THR A 66 -18.30 -6.26 -0.47
C THR A 66 -18.97 -5.21 -1.35
N ILE A 67 -18.46 -5.02 -2.56
CA ILE A 67 -19.06 -4.17 -3.58
C ILE A 67 -19.96 -5.04 -4.44
N THR A 68 -21.20 -4.61 -4.63
CA THR A 68 -22.20 -5.33 -5.42
C THR A 68 -22.68 -4.47 -6.58
N ALA A 69 -22.67 -5.03 -7.78
CA ALA A 69 -23.35 -4.50 -8.94
C ALA A 69 -24.62 -5.31 -9.17
N THR A 70 -25.77 -4.66 -9.27
CA THR A 70 -27.05 -5.30 -9.52
C THR A 70 -27.69 -4.70 -10.77
N THR A 71 -28.19 -5.53 -11.68
CA THR A 71 -28.92 -5.05 -12.86
C THR A 71 -30.26 -4.44 -12.46
N ASN A 72 -30.70 -3.42 -13.15
CA ASN A 72 -32.03 -2.84 -12.91
C ASN A 72 -33.14 -3.74 -13.42
N GLU A 73 -32.87 -4.48 -14.49
CA GLU A 73 -33.74 -5.50 -14.99
C GLU A 73 -33.30 -6.88 -14.47
N GLY A 74 -34.23 -7.64 -13.88
CA GLY A 74 -34.05 -9.01 -13.42
C GLY A 74 -33.31 -9.18 -12.09
N ASP A 75 -32.85 -8.09 -11.44
CA ASP A 75 -32.16 -8.08 -10.14
C ASP A 75 -30.96 -9.06 -10.02
N LEU A 76 -30.27 -9.33 -11.15
CA LEU A 76 -29.07 -10.14 -11.16
C LEU A 76 -27.91 -9.36 -10.52
N SER A 77 -27.07 -10.03 -9.76
CA SER A 77 -25.98 -9.37 -9.06
C SER A 77 -24.63 -10.08 -9.20
N ALA A 78 -23.55 -9.29 -9.22
CA ALA A 78 -22.18 -9.76 -9.11
C ALA A 78 -21.45 -8.98 -8.02
N THR A 79 -20.54 -9.63 -7.32
CA THR A 79 -19.85 -9.07 -6.15
C THR A 79 -18.34 -9.05 -6.33
N CYS A 80 -17.70 -8.08 -5.69
CA CYS A 80 -16.24 -7.99 -5.54
C CYS A 80 -15.91 -7.77 -4.05
N GLU A 81 -15.08 -8.62 -3.47
CA GLU A 81 -14.59 -8.44 -2.11
C GLU A 81 -13.40 -7.47 -2.13
N VAL A 82 -13.51 -6.38 -1.39
CA VAL A 82 -12.46 -5.35 -1.28
C VAL A 82 -11.90 -5.38 0.13
N THR A 83 -10.59 -5.64 0.24
CA THR A 83 -9.83 -5.51 1.47
C THR A 83 -9.07 -4.20 1.43
N VAL A 84 -9.31 -3.31 2.38
CA VAL A 84 -8.58 -2.06 2.54
C VAL A 84 -7.56 -2.23 3.65
N ASN A 85 -6.30 -2.06 3.34
CA ASN A 85 -5.21 -2.05 4.30
C ASN A 85 -4.94 -0.63 4.81
N GLU A 86 -4.46 -0.50 6.04
CA GLU A 86 -3.86 0.76 6.46
C GLU A 86 -2.56 0.99 5.68
N ILE A 87 -2.38 2.21 5.20
CA ILE A 87 -1.02 2.67 4.95
C ILE A 87 -0.35 2.64 6.31
N PRO A 88 0.72 1.87 6.53
CA PRO A 88 1.43 1.91 7.80
C PRO A 88 1.97 3.33 8.03
N THR A 89 1.17 4.17 8.69
CA THR A 89 1.54 5.53 9.13
C THR A 89 2.33 5.48 10.44
N SER A 90 2.41 4.32 11.05
CA SER A 90 3.34 4.06 12.12
C SER A 90 4.62 3.49 11.50
N ILE A 91 5.72 4.23 11.62
CA ILE A 91 6.94 3.60 12.07
C ILE A 91 6.46 2.74 13.25
N GLU A 92 6.28 1.41 13.06
CA GLU A 92 6.24 0.52 14.20
C GLU A 92 7.43 0.94 15.05
N GLU A 93 7.18 1.41 16.27
CA GLU A 93 8.18 1.34 17.30
C GLU A 93 8.48 -0.15 17.45
N VAL A 94 9.36 -0.63 16.58
CA VAL A 94 10.00 -1.93 16.76
C VAL A 94 10.61 -1.82 18.15
N SER A 95 10.07 -2.61 19.07
CA SER A 95 10.63 -2.85 20.40
C SER A 95 12.13 -2.69 20.34
N GLU A 96 12.67 -1.81 21.16
CA GLU A 96 14.02 -1.26 21.21
C GLU A 96 15.22 -2.22 21.05
N GLU A 97 15.24 -3.05 20.04
CA GLU A 97 16.50 -3.52 19.46
C GLU A 97 16.99 -2.40 18.55
N ARG A 98 17.88 -1.59 19.09
CA ARG A 98 18.48 -0.45 18.41
C ARG A 98 19.15 -0.95 17.12
N ILE A 99 18.41 -0.87 16.01
CA ILE A 99 18.92 -1.29 14.70
C ILE A 99 20.09 -0.40 14.27
N VAL A 100 20.06 0.90 14.65
CA VAL A 100 21.12 1.88 14.35
C VAL A 100 21.51 2.61 15.63
N TYR A 101 22.79 2.57 15.99
CA TYR A 101 23.31 3.26 17.17
C TYR A 101 24.83 3.56 17.07
N PRO A 102 25.32 4.62 17.72
CA PRO A 102 24.57 5.75 18.26
C PRO A 102 23.96 6.58 17.12
N ARG A 103 22.96 7.42 17.42
CA ARG A 103 22.36 8.33 16.42
C ARG A 103 23.15 9.62 16.19
N VAL A 104 24.03 9.97 17.14
CA VAL A 104 25.01 11.05 16.98
C VAL A 104 26.37 10.40 16.86
N VAL A 105 27.07 10.63 15.76
CA VAL A 105 28.29 9.90 15.39
C VAL A 105 29.41 10.85 14.98
N LYS A 106 30.63 10.55 15.40
CA LYS A 106 31.85 11.20 14.92
C LYS A 106 32.48 10.40 13.79
N ASP A 107 32.76 9.13 14.02
CA ASP A 107 33.55 8.32 13.08
C ASP A 107 32.80 7.11 12.54
N ARG A 108 31.87 6.53 13.32
CA ARG A 108 31.17 5.29 12.95
C ARG A 108 29.82 5.14 13.67
N PHE A 109 28.95 4.38 13.07
CA PHE A 109 27.73 3.85 13.69
C PHE A 109 27.63 2.34 13.47
N TYR A 110 26.74 1.71 14.21
CA TYR A 110 26.51 0.28 14.15
C TYR A 110 25.11 0.00 13.67
N LEU A 111 24.98 -1.08 12.89
CA LEU A 111 23.71 -1.63 12.44
C LEU A 111 23.58 -3.06 12.97
N ASN A 112 22.53 -3.37 13.70
CA ASN A 112 22.19 -4.74 14.05
C ASN A 112 21.00 -5.18 13.19
N LEU A 113 21.20 -6.15 12.33
CA LEU A 113 20.21 -6.59 11.34
C LEU A 113 19.76 -8.04 11.59
N PRO A 114 18.46 -8.34 11.48
CA PRO A 114 17.95 -9.69 11.64
C PRO A 114 18.31 -10.60 10.45
N ALA A 115 18.55 -10.02 9.27
CA ALA A 115 18.89 -10.72 8.04
C ALA A 115 19.77 -9.86 7.13
N PRO A 116 20.54 -10.45 6.19
CA PRO A 116 21.32 -9.70 5.23
C PRO A 116 20.43 -8.84 4.33
N GLN A 117 20.81 -7.58 4.12
CA GLN A 117 20.09 -6.67 3.22
C GLN A 117 20.97 -5.55 2.69
N THR A 118 20.49 -4.89 1.62
CA THR A 118 21.12 -3.69 1.10
C THR A 118 20.78 -2.49 1.97
N VAL A 119 21.79 -1.73 2.36
CA VAL A 119 21.66 -0.52 3.17
C VAL A 119 22.10 0.67 2.32
N TYR A 120 21.36 1.77 2.39
CA TYR A 120 21.66 3.01 1.71
C TYR A 120 21.90 4.11 2.74
N LEU A 121 23.02 4.83 2.58
CA LEU A 121 23.30 6.07 3.29
C LEU A 121 22.90 7.24 2.40
N ILE A 122 22.04 8.12 2.89
CA ILE A 122 21.43 9.21 2.13
C ILE A 122 21.73 10.53 2.84
N ASP A 123 22.15 11.56 2.10
CA ASP A 123 22.41 12.89 2.66
C ASP A 123 21.12 13.70 2.85
N ALA A 124 21.25 14.87 3.49
CA ALA A 124 20.12 15.77 3.74
C ALA A 124 19.43 16.31 2.46
N LYS A 125 20.04 16.12 1.28
CA LYS A 125 19.48 16.48 -0.03
C LYS A 125 18.75 15.30 -0.70
N GLY A 126 18.66 14.14 -0.02
CA GLY A 126 18.04 12.94 -0.55
C GLY A 126 18.91 12.13 -1.51
N ARG A 127 20.22 12.42 -1.62
CA ARG A 127 21.14 11.71 -2.50
C ARG A 127 21.72 10.50 -1.78
N ILE A 128 21.77 9.36 -2.46
CA ILE A 128 22.49 8.18 -1.96
C ILE A 128 24.00 8.49 -2.06
N VAL A 129 24.65 8.57 -0.90
CA VAL A 129 26.09 8.82 -0.79
C VAL A 129 26.88 7.53 -0.67
N GLN A 130 26.25 6.45 -0.20
CA GLN A 130 26.83 5.11 -0.14
C GLN A 130 25.71 4.04 -0.17
N SER A 131 26.04 2.88 -0.76
CA SER A 131 25.23 1.65 -0.62
C SER A 131 26.17 0.48 -0.36
N PHE A 132 25.74 -0.46 0.49
CA PHE A 132 26.52 -1.65 0.83
C PHE A 132 25.59 -2.80 1.23
N GLN A 133 26.13 -4.04 1.11
CA GLN A 133 25.45 -5.24 1.60
C GLN A 133 25.85 -5.45 3.06
N ALA A 134 24.88 -5.33 3.95
CA ALA A 134 25.06 -5.63 5.36
C ALA A 134 24.65 -7.06 5.66
N GLN A 135 25.35 -7.72 6.57
CA GLN A 135 25.07 -9.08 7.01
C GLN A 135 24.08 -9.11 8.17
N ALA A 136 23.52 -10.29 8.47
CA ALA A 136 22.79 -10.49 9.71
C ALA A 136 23.73 -10.25 10.92
N GLY A 137 23.20 -9.65 12.00
CA GLY A 137 23.98 -9.27 13.18
C GLY A 137 24.56 -7.86 13.07
N GLU A 138 25.60 -7.60 13.86
CA GLU A 138 26.22 -6.27 13.97
C GLU A 138 27.12 -5.96 12.79
N ASN A 139 26.89 -4.79 12.18
CA ASN A 139 27.70 -4.21 11.10
C ASN A 139 28.22 -2.86 11.56
N THR A 140 29.51 -2.60 11.33
CA THR A 140 30.16 -1.32 11.62
C THR A 140 30.28 -0.48 10.36
N ILE A 141 29.74 0.73 10.35
CA ILE A 141 29.74 1.64 9.23
C ILE A 141 30.59 2.86 9.55
N SER A 142 31.64 3.08 8.74
CA SER A 142 32.51 4.25 8.89
C SER A 142 31.85 5.51 8.33
N MET A 143 31.94 6.59 9.09
CA MET A 143 31.52 7.95 8.68
C MET A 143 32.74 8.86 8.46
N SER A 144 33.94 8.31 8.51
CA SER A 144 35.18 9.07 8.20
C SER A 144 35.16 9.51 6.73
N GLY A 145 35.40 10.78 6.48
CA GLY A 145 35.32 11.36 5.14
C GLY A 145 33.99 11.99 4.75
N TYR A 146 32.90 11.77 5.54
CA TYR A 146 31.67 12.50 5.37
C TYR A 146 31.66 13.80 6.18
N GLN A 147 31.01 14.83 5.63
CA GLN A 147 30.85 16.12 6.30
C GLN A 147 29.86 16.01 7.47
N ALA A 148 30.00 16.91 8.46
CA ALA A 148 29.04 17.07 9.52
C ALA A 148 27.64 17.39 8.94
N GLY A 149 26.61 16.76 9.48
CA GLY A 149 25.25 16.95 9.00
C GLY A 149 24.34 15.77 9.29
N ILE A 150 23.11 15.88 8.80
CA ILE A 150 22.10 14.81 8.96
C ILE A 150 22.22 13.84 7.77
N TYR A 151 22.20 12.56 8.10
CA TYR A 151 22.15 11.46 7.15
C TYR A 151 21.00 10.50 7.50
N TRP A 152 20.51 9.81 6.52
CA TRP A 152 19.49 8.80 6.65
C TRP A 152 20.06 7.44 6.29
N VAL A 153 19.91 6.48 7.19
CA VAL A 153 20.21 5.07 6.94
C VAL A 153 18.91 4.40 6.52
N ARG A 154 18.80 4.07 5.24
CA ARG A 154 17.62 3.42 4.69
C ARG A 154 17.84 1.93 4.59
N LEU A 155 16.92 1.18 5.19
CA LEU A 155 16.81 -0.26 5.21
C LEU A 155 15.58 -0.69 4.40
N SER A 156 15.34 -1.99 4.24
CA SER A 156 14.10 -2.49 3.67
C SER A 156 12.92 -2.09 4.56
N GLY A 157 12.07 -1.20 4.04
CA GLY A 157 10.85 -0.75 4.72
C GLY A 157 10.98 0.34 5.78
N GLN A 158 12.20 0.80 6.12
CA GLN A 158 12.40 1.86 7.12
C GLN A 158 13.61 2.74 6.87
N ALA A 159 13.63 3.92 7.45
CA ALA A 159 14.78 4.83 7.45
C ALA A 159 15.02 5.43 8.83
N VAL A 160 16.26 5.48 9.25
CA VAL A 160 16.68 6.01 10.55
C VAL A 160 17.63 7.18 10.32
N SER A 161 17.39 8.32 10.96
CA SER A 161 18.31 9.47 10.88
C SER A 161 19.47 9.31 11.85
N ILE A 162 20.67 9.71 11.39
CA ILE A 162 21.86 9.88 12.21
C ILE A 162 22.42 11.29 12.00
N VAL A 163 23.08 11.83 13.00
CA VAL A 163 23.74 13.13 12.97
C VAL A 163 25.24 12.90 13.02
N LYS A 164 25.97 13.33 11.98
CA LYS A 164 27.44 13.36 11.92
C LYS A 164 27.92 14.67 12.52
N GLU A 165 28.76 14.61 13.53
CA GLU A 165 29.50 15.73 14.12
C GLU A 165 30.90 15.87 13.50
#